data_a70f693826e2c1bfe88b700a03d4aff4
#
_entry.id   a70f693826e2c1bfe88b700a03d4aff4
#
_cell.length_a   1.000
_cell.length_b   1.000
_cell.length_c   1.000
_cell.angle_alpha   90.00
_cell.angle_beta   90.00
_cell.angle_gamma   90.00
#
_symmetry.space_group_name_H-M   'P 1'
#
loop_
_entity.id
_entity.type
_entity.pdbx_description
1 polymer ?
#
loop_
_entity_poly.entity_id
_entity_poly.type
_entity_poly.pdbx_seq_one_letter_code
_entity_poly.pdbx_strand_id
1 'polypeptide(L)'
;MKIVVLAGGTSTEREISIVSGTGICKALRERGHQAILVDVYCGNDTLDPATAFEGEYDVDAAAAYMRSFDDKIREMQASGKEFFGPKVLELCKAADVVFLGLHGKNGEDGKVQAAFDLLRDRKSVV
;
A
#
# COMPACT_ATOMS: atom_id res chain seq x y z
N MET A 1 -5.71 -14.48 7.50
CA MET A 1 -6.04 -13.07 7.82
C MET A 1 -5.97 -12.22 6.56
N LYS A 2 -6.77 -11.19 6.52
CA LYS A 2 -6.71 -10.17 5.45
C LYS A 2 -5.63 -9.16 5.81
N ILE A 3 -4.61 -9.03 4.97
CA ILE A 3 -3.46 -8.17 5.24
C ILE A 3 -3.24 -7.23 4.06
N VAL A 4 -3.14 -5.93 4.34
CA VAL A 4 -2.67 -4.96 3.35
C VAL A 4 -1.20 -4.69 3.61
N VAL A 5 -0.37 -4.86 2.59
CA VAL A 5 1.04 -4.45 2.61
C VAL A 5 1.11 -3.13 1.85
N LEU A 6 1.37 -2.04 2.57
CA LEU A 6 1.52 -0.72 1.97
C LEU A 6 2.96 -0.48 1.58
N ALA A 7 3.15 -0.05 0.35
CA ALA A 7 4.47 0.21 -0.21
C ALA A 7 4.41 1.42 -1.15
N GLY A 8 5.49 1.71 -1.84
CA GLY A 8 5.55 2.80 -2.81
C GLY A 8 5.79 4.15 -2.16
N GLY A 9 4.86 5.06 -2.32
CA GLY A 9 5.01 6.44 -1.84
C GLY A 9 5.72 7.33 -2.85
N THR A 10 6.22 8.46 -2.39
CA THR A 10 6.78 9.52 -3.25
C THR A 10 8.27 9.77 -3.04
N SER A 11 8.90 9.09 -2.09
CA SER A 11 10.31 9.30 -1.78
C SER A 11 11.22 8.68 -2.84
N THR A 12 12.50 9.03 -2.80
CA THR A 12 13.52 8.43 -3.67
C THR A 12 13.70 6.93 -3.41
N GLU A 13 13.18 6.44 -2.29
CA GLU A 13 13.25 5.02 -1.91
C GLU A 13 12.00 4.23 -2.33
N ARG A 14 11.20 4.80 -3.23
CA ARG A 14 9.99 4.14 -3.73
C ARG A 14 10.25 2.74 -4.28
N GLU A 15 11.28 2.56 -5.09
CA GLU A 15 11.59 1.25 -5.67
C GLU A 15 12.01 0.24 -4.60
N ILE A 16 12.80 0.67 -3.63
CA ILE A 16 13.20 -0.18 -2.50
C ILE A 16 11.95 -0.64 -1.73
N SER A 17 11.02 0.28 -1.51
CA SER A 17 9.74 -0.03 -0.84
C SER A 17 8.92 -1.05 -1.63
N ILE A 18 8.84 -0.91 -2.95
CA ILE A 18 8.10 -1.85 -3.81
C ILE A 18 8.72 -3.24 -3.74
N VAL A 19 10.06 -3.33 -3.83
CA VAL A 19 10.77 -4.62 -3.75
C VAL A 19 10.53 -5.28 -2.39
N SER A 20 10.70 -4.53 -1.31
CA SER A 20 10.48 -5.05 0.06
C SER A 20 9.03 -5.49 0.25
N GLY A 21 8.09 -4.67 -0.17
CA GLY A 21 6.67 -4.97 -0.05
C GLY A 21 6.26 -6.21 -0.84
N THR A 22 6.81 -6.36 -2.04
CA THR A 22 6.58 -7.55 -2.87
C THR A 22 7.03 -8.82 -2.15
N GLY A 23 8.24 -8.81 -1.57
CA GLY A 23 8.77 -9.95 -0.83
C GLY A 23 7.93 -10.29 0.39
N ILE A 24 7.54 -9.28 1.15
CA ILE A 24 6.69 -9.46 2.34
C ILE A 24 5.33 -10.04 1.94
N CYS A 25 4.71 -9.49 0.91
CA CYS A 25 3.40 -9.95 0.45
C CYS A 25 3.44 -11.40 -0.01
N LYS A 26 4.45 -11.77 -0.78
CA LYS A 26 4.64 -13.17 -1.21
C LYS A 26 4.82 -14.11 -0.03
N ALA A 27 5.65 -13.73 0.95
CA ALA A 27 5.89 -14.55 2.13
C ALA A 27 4.60 -14.76 2.94
N LEU A 28 3.79 -13.71 3.09
CA LEU A 28 2.52 -13.80 3.79
C LEU A 28 1.53 -14.72 3.08
N ARG A 29 1.47 -14.65 1.76
CA ARG A 29 0.60 -15.53 0.99
C ARG A 29 1.05 -16.98 1.05
N GLU A 30 2.35 -17.25 1.08
CA GLU A 30 2.88 -18.60 1.28
C GLU A 30 2.46 -19.19 2.62
N ARG A 31 2.22 -18.33 3.62
CA ARG A 31 1.76 -18.71 4.94
C ARG A 31 0.24 -18.86 5.02
N GLY A 32 -0.47 -18.69 3.93
CA GLY A 32 -1.92 -18.85 3.87
C GLY A 32 -2.71 -17.59 4.20
N HIS A 33 -2.07 -16.43 4.31
CA HIS A 33 -2.78 -15.17 4.53
C HIS A 33 -3.28 -14.57 3.22
N GLN A 34 -4.37 -13.84 3.31
CA GLN A 34 -4.93 -13.09 2.19
C GLN A 34 -4.26 -11.72 2.13
N ALA A 35 -3.01 -11.68 1.66
CA ALA A 35 -2.22 -10.45 1.60
C ALA A 35 -2.30 -9.80 0.23
N ILE A 36 -2.46 -8.49 0.19
CA ILE A 36 -2.43 -7.70 -1.04
C ILE A 36 -1.40 -6.58 -0.92
N LEU A 37 -0.84 -6.18 -2.05
CA LEU A 37 0.18 -5.13 -2.13
C LEU A 37 -0.46 -3.87 -2.70
N VAL A 38 -0.39 -2.78 -1.96
CA VAL A 38 -1.05 -1.52 -2.33
C VAL A 38 -0.07 -0.36 -2.23
N ASP A 39 -0.06 0.47 -3.28
CA ASP A 39 0.71 1.72 -3.30
C ASP A 39 0.00 2.76 -2.44
N VAL A 40 0.67 3.26 -1.42
CA VAL A 40 0.07 4.25 -0.51
C VAL A 40 -0.30 5.54 -1.23
N TYR A 41 0.48 5.96 -2.21
CA TYR A 41 0.27 7.22 -2.94
C TYR A 41 -0.64 7.07 -4.15
N CYS A 42 -0.36 6.08 -5.00
CA CYS A 42 -1.13 5.89 -6.24
C CYS A 42 -2.44 5.13 -6.02
N GLY A 43 -2.51 4.33 -4.97
CA GLY A 43 -3.69 3.53 -4.69
C GLY A 43 -3.99 2.51 -5.78
N ASN A 44 -5.23 2.05 -5.83
CA ASN A 44 -5.70 1.18 -6.90
C ASN A 44 -7.22 1.27 -7.04
N ASP A 45 -7.67 2.02 -8.04
CA ASP A 45 -9.10 2.20 -8.33
C ASP A 45 -9.81 0.91 -8.73
N THR A 46 -9.06 -0.10 -9.18
CA THR A 46 -9.65 -1.34 -9.68
C THR A 46 -10.03 -2.31 -8.56
N LEU A 47 -9.58 -2.06 -7.33
CA LEU A 47 -9.86 -2.96 -6.21
C LEU A 47 -11.13 -2.54 -5.47
N ASP A 48 -11.96 -3.55 -5.19
CA ASP A 48 -13.13 -3.39 -4.33
C ASP A 48 -12.77 -3.88 -2.93
N PRO A 49 -12.85 -3.05 -1.87
CA PRO A 49 -12.52 -3.48 -0.51
C PRO A 49 -13.28 -4.72 -0.04
N ALA A 50 -14.48 -4.95 -0.57
CA ALA A 50 -15.28 -6.12 -0.20
C ALA A 50 -14.72 -7.42 -0.75
N THR A 51 -14.02 -7.41 -1.89
CA THR A 51 -13.58 -8.63 -2.59
C THR A 51 -12.09 -8.69 -2.86
N ALA A 52 -11.35 -7.63 -2.60
CA ALA A 52 -9.93 -7.52 -2.97
C ALA A 52 -9.05 -8.62 -2.36
N PHE A 53 -9.43 -9.14 -1.21
CA PHE A 53 -8.66 -10.14 -0.48
C PHE A 53 -8.99 -11.58 -0.88
N GLU A 54 -10.02 -11.77 -1.68
CA GLU A 54 -10.52 -13.10 -2.04
C GLU A 54 -9.77 -13.68 -3.25
N GLY A 55 -9.68 -15.01 -3.26
CA GLY A 55 -9.15 -15.76 -4.40
C GLY A 55 -7.64 -15.65 -4.58
N GLU A 56 -7.22 -16.02 -5.78
CA GLU A 56 -5.82 -15.94 -6.16
C GLU A 56 -5.40 -14.49 -6.38
N TYR A 57 -4.13 -14.21 -6.09
CA TYR A 57 -3.60 -12.86 -6.21
C TYR A 57 -2.18 -12.91 -6.76
N ASP A 58 -1.94 -12.17 -7.84
CA ASP A 58 -0.62 -12.07 -8.45
C ASP A 58 0.12 -10.86 -7.89
N VAL A 59 1.05 -11.13 -6.96
CA VAL A 59 1.84 -10.07 -6.30
C VAL A 59 2.72 -9.34 -7.31
N ASP A 60 3.31 -10.05 -8.26
CA ASP A 60 4.16 -9.44 -9.29
C ASP A 60 3.36 -8.51 -10.20
N ALA A 61 2.13 -8.86 -10.53
CA ALA A 61 1.25 -7.99 -11.30
C ALA A 61 0.91 -6.72 -10.52
N ALA A 62 0.69 -6.84 -9.21
CA ALA A 62 0.46 -5.67 -8.36
C ALA A 62 1.69 -4.76 -8.33
N ALA A 63 2.88 -5.33 -8.20
CA ALA A 63 4.12 -4.54 -8.24
C ALA A 63 4.31 -3.84 -9.60
N ALA A 64 4.01 -4.54 -10.69
CA ALA A 64 4.08 -3.94 -12.04
C ALA A 64 3.10 -2.78 -12.18
N TYR A 65 1.89 -2.92 -11.65
CA TYR A 65 0.90 -1.85 -11.62
C TYR A 65 1.44 -0.62 -10.87
N MET A 66 2.07 -0.82 -9.72
CA MET A 66 2.69 0.27 -8.97
C MET A 66 3.78 0.96 -9.78
N ARG A 67 4.65 0.19 -10.42
CA ARG A 67 5.75 0.75 -11.23
C ARG A 67 5.26 1.51 -12.46
N SER A 68 4.07 1.21 -12.94
CA SER A 68 3.49 1.92 -14.08
C SER A 68 3.28 3.40 -13.81
N PHE A 69 3.28 3.82 -12.55
CA PHE A 69 3.12 5.21 -12.14
C PHE A 69 4.46 5.94 -11.91
N ASP A 70 5.59 5.25 -11.95
CA ASP A 70 6.89 5.83 -11.58
C ASP A 70 7.19 7.14 -12.31
N ASP A 71 6.92 7.21 -13.61
CA ASP A 71 7.18 8.41 -14.42
C ASP A 71 6.16 9.52 -14.19
N LYS A 72 5.09 9.23 -13.48
CA LYS A 72 3.97 10.17 -13.25
C LYS A 72 3.96 10.79 -11.87
N ILE A 73 4.81 10.31 -10.97
CA ILE A 73 4.78 10.72 -9.55
C ILE A 73 4.95 12.24 -9.40
N ARG A 74 5.93 12.84 -10.08
CA ARG A 74 6.18 14.29 -9.99
C ARG A 74 5.01 15.10 -10.52
N GLU A 75 4.42 14.64 -11.61
CA GLU A 75 3.26 15.28 -12.22
C GLU A 75 2.06 15.21 -11.29
N MET A 76 1.84 14.06 -10.67
CA MET A 76 0.76 13.87 -9.70
C MET A 76 0.95 14.78 -8.49
N GLN A 77 2.16 14.90 -7.98
CA GLN A 77 2.47 15.82 -6.87
C GLN A 77 2.22 17.26 -7.26
N ALA A 78 2.63 17.67 -8.46
CA ALA A 78 2.44 19.03 -8.96
C ALA A 78 0.96 19.38 -9.13
N SER A 79 0.11 18.40 -9.38
CA SER A 79 -1.34 18.60 -9.52
C SER A 79 -2.07 18.80 -8.21
N GLY A 80 -1.37 18.69 -7.07
CA GLY A 80 -1.97 18.83 -5.75
C GLY A 80 -2.71 17.59 -5.25
N LYS A 81 -2.41 16.41 -5.81
CA LYS A 81 -3.02 15.16 -5.42
C LYS A 81 -2.79 14.87 -3.94
N GLU A 82 -3.81 14.39 -3.25
CA GLU A 82 -3.71 13.96 -1.85
C GLU A 82 -2.72 12.79 -1.70
N PHE A 83 -2.10 12.70 -0.53
CA PHE A 83 -1.08 11.67 -0.29
C PHE A 83 -1.63 10.26 -0.39
N PHE A 84 -2.78 9.98 0.22
CA PHE A 84 -3.39 8.66 0.13
C PHE A 84 -4.16 8.51 -1.17
N GLY A 85 -3.77 7.52 -1.96
CA GLY A 85 -4.39 7.24 -3.25
C GLY A 85 -5.77 6.61 -3.13
N PRO A 86 -6.44 6.43 -4.28
CA PRO A 86 -7.77 5.83 -4.33
C PRO A 86 -7.81 4.46 -3.66
N LYS A 87 -8.83 4.22 -2.84
CA LYS A 87 -9.09 2.95 -2.16
C LYS A 87 -8.12 2.56 -1.03
N VAL A 88 -7.03 3.31 -0.81
CA VAL A 88 -6.03 2.94 0.20
C VAL A 88 -6.65 2.81 1.58
N LEU A 89 -7.34 3.84 2.04
CA LEU A 89 -7.93 3.81 3.39
C LEU A 89 -9.06 2.80 3.50
N GLU A 90 -9.88 2.65 2.47
CA GLU A 90 -10.96 1.68 2.45
C GLU A 90 -10.43 0.25 2.52
N LEU A 91 -9.35 -0.05 1.79
CA LEU A 91 -8.70 -1.36 1.83
C LEU A 91 -8.08 -1.62 3.20
N CYS A 92 -7.44 -0.62 3.78
CA CYS A 92 -6.88 -0.74 5.13
C CYS A 92 -7.94 -1.00 6.18
N LYS A 93 -9.10 -0.35 6.07
CA LYS A 93 -10.22 -0.59 6.97
C LYS A 93 -10.81 -1.98 6.83
N ALA A 94 -10.78 -2.55 5.64
CA ALA A 94 -11.27 -3.91 5.37
C ALA A 94 -10.29 -5.00 5.83
N ALA A 95 -9.02 -4.67 6.02
CA ALA A 95 -7.99 -5.62 6.42
C ALA A 95 -8.02 -5.88 7.93
N ASP A 96 -7.50 -7.03 8.34
CA ASP A 96 -7.27 -7.35 9.75
C ASP A 96 -5.97 -6.72 10.25
N VAL A 97 -4.96 -6.67 9.38
CA VAL A 97 -3.63 -6.11 9.69
C VAL A 97 -3.16 -5.26 8.52
N VAL A 98 -2.52 -4.14 8.83
CA VAL A 98 -1.84 -3.30 7.84
C VAL A 98 -0.35 -3.36 8.11
N PHE A 99 0.43 -3.81 7.13
CA PHE A 99 1.89 -3.87 7.22
C PHE A 99 2.50 -2.69 6.46
N LEU A 100 3.35 -1.92 7.12
CA LEU A 100 3.97 -0.74 6.53
C LEU A 100 5.34 -1.09 5.95
N GLY A 101 5.42 -1.19 4.63
CA GLY A 101 6.68 -1.38 3.90
C GLY A 101 7.22 -0.09 3.32
N LEU A 102 6.97 1.03 4.00
CA LEU A 102 7.35 2.35 3.50
C LEU A 102 8.74 2.76 3.95
N HIS A 103 9.47 3.40 3.03
CA HIS A 103 10.81 3.93 3.26
C HIS A 103 10.84 5.40 2.87
N GLY A 104 11.77 6.16 3.49
CA GLY A 104 11.96 7.58 3.23
C GLY A 104 11.39 8.45 4.34
N LYS A 105 11.88 9.70 4.40
CA LYS A 105 11.61 10.60 5.52
C LYS A 105 11.03 11.96 5.12
N ASN A 106 10.76 12.21 3.87
CA ASN A 106 10.49 13.55 3.36
C ASN A 106 9.05 14.02 3.55
N GLY A 107 8.65 14.20 4.80
CA GLY A 107 7.31 14.70 5.12
C GLY A 107 6.19 13.67 4.98
N GLU A 108 6.48 12.51 4.42
CA GLU A 108 5.51 11.44 4.33
C GLU A 108 5.22 10.82 5.69
N ASP A 109 6.25 10.75 6.56
CA ASP A 109 6.16 10.10 7.87
C ASP A 109 5.05 10.68 8.74
N GLY A 110 4.92 12.00 8.79
CA GLY A 110 3.90 12.66 9.60
C GLY A 110 2.49 12.36 9.11
N LYS A 111 2.27 12.35 7.80
CA LYS A 111 0.96 12.07 7.20
C LYS A 111 0.56 10.61 7.39
N VAL A 112 1.48 9.70 7.14
CA VAL A 112 1.27 8.26 7.32
C VAL A 112 0.99 7.96 8.78
N GLN A 113 1.80 8.51 9.68
CA GLN A 113 1.65 8.28 11.12
C GLN A 113 0.30 8.78 11.62
N ALA A 114 -0.11 9.99 11.22
CA ALA A 114 -1.40 10.55 11.64
C ALA A 114 -2.58 9.67 11.19
N ALA A 115 -2.55 9.19 9.96
CA ALA A 115 -3.62 8.33 9.44
C ALA A 115 -3.65 6.98 10.16
N PHE A 116 -2.49 6.40 10.43
CA PHE A 116 -2.44 5.08 11.09
C PHE A 116 -2.70 5.14 12.58
N ASP A 117 -2.46 6.26 13.24
CA ASP A 117 -2.88 6.44 14.62
C ASP A 117 -4.40 6.33 14.74
N LEU A 118 -5.13 6.85 13.76
CA LEU A 118 -6.57 6.70 13.71
C LEU A 118 -7.00 5.26 13.44
N LEU A 119 -6.25 4.51 12.64
CA LEU A 119 -6.57 3.12 12.34
C LEU A 119 -6.23 2.16 13.49
N ARG A 120 -5.22 2.47 14.30
CA ARG A 120 -4.78 1.62 15.42
C ARG A 120 -5.86 1.37 16.46
N ASP A 121 -6.78 2.28 16.62
CA ASP A 121 -7.89 2.10 17.55
C ASP A 121 -8.81 0.94 17.13
N ARG A 122 -8.69 0.47 15.90
CA ARG A 122 -9.58 -0.51 15.30
C ARG A 122 -8.89 -1.78 14.80
N LYS A 123 -7.59 -1.73 14.55
CA LYS A 123 -6.85 -2.86 13.99
C LYS A 123 -5.34 -2.74 14.21
N SER A 124 -4.66 -3.87 13.99
CA SER A 124 -3.20 -3.92 14.11
C SER A 124 -2.53 -3.28 12.90
N VAL A 125 -1.55 -2.40 13.17
CA VAL A 125 -0.68 -1.78 12.17
C VAL A 125 0.75 -2.12 12.53
N VAL A 126 1.48 -2.69 11.58
CA VAL A 126 2.85 -3.17 11.80
C VAL A 126 3.83 -2.54 10.84
#